data_a6ed9b056003027d7527c8ec9e2cdc65
#
_entry.id   a6ed9b056003027d7527c8ec9e2cdc65
#
_cell.length_a   1.000
_cell.length_b   1.000
_cell.length_c   1.000
_cell.angle_alpha   90.00
_cell.angle_beta   90.00
_cell.angle_gamma   90.00
#
_symmetry.space_group_name_H-M   'P 1'
#
loop_
_entity.id
_entity.type
_entity.pdbx_description
1 polymer ?
#
loop_
_entity_poly.entity_id
_entity_poly.type
_entity_poly.pdbx_seq_one_letter_code
_entity_poly.pdbx_strand_id
1 'polypeptide(L)'
;MGAPSVVMALMLGTATGAAPIPSGTVKPFLLLATRADDDVADQEYESFARFGGLEPGQLRRVRLEAGPMPAIDLDDYSGIVVGGSPFNASDPAHLKPALQRRVEREMHELLDDVVARDFPFFGACYGVGTLGAHQGAVIDRTYGEPVGPVPISLTEAGRADPLLEGLPDVFDAFVGHKEACRTLPAHATLLASSPLCPVQLFRIKSNLYATQFHPELDETGTVRRIETYRHAGYFAPEEMDEVIDRVRAASVTEPPRILQNFVQRYAR
;
A
#
# COMPACT_ATOMS: atom_id res chain seq x y z
N MET A 1 -18.30 24.90 57.22
CA MET A 1 -17.29 23.88 57.01
C MET A 1 -17.53 23.32 55.62
N GLY A 2 -16.80 23.84 54.64
CA GLY A 2 -16.93 23.44 53.23
C GLY A 2 -15.85 22.41 52.90
N ALA A 3 -16.26 21.32 52.26
CA ALA A 3 -15.35 20.32 51.74
C ALA A 3 -14.79 20.76 50.37
N PRO A 4 -13.53 20.50 50.06
CA PRO A 4 -12.97 20.86 48.75
C PRO A 4 -13.32 19.82 47.69
N SER A 5 -13.83 20.30 46.55
CA SER A 5 -13.99 19.50 45.31
C SER A 5 -12.64 19.13 44.75
N VAL A 6 -12.40 17.84 44.59
CA VAL A 6 -11.25 17.29 43.88
C VAL A 6 -11.58 17.30 42.36
N VAL A 7 -10.93 18.18 41.62
CA VAL A 7 -10.94 18.18 40.15
C VAL A 7 -9.96 17.10 39.69
N MET A 8 -10.50 16.02 39.17
CA MET A 8 -9.73 14.95 38.54
C MET A 8 -9.30 15.42 37.14
N ALA A 9 -8.03 15.77 36.97
CA ALA A 9 -7.45 16.10 35.70
C ALA A 9 -7.33 14.81 34.84
N LEU A 10 -8.08 14.76 33.74
CA LEU A 10 -7.94 13.73 32.73
C LEU A 10 -6.60 13.96 32.00
N MET A 11 -5.64 13.10 32.26
CA MET A 11 -4.40 13.05 31.47
C MET A 11 -4.75 12.51 30.06
N LEU A 12 -4.86 13.40 29.11
CA LEU A 12 -4.85 13.06 27.67
C LEU A 12 -3.48 12.46 27.36
N GLY A 13 -3.45 11.16 27.09
CA GLY A 13 -2.28 10.46 26.59
C GLY A 13 -1.82 11.11 25.30
N THR A 14 -0.61 11.67 25.32
CA THR A 14 0.06 12.20 24.13
C THR A 14 0.37 11.01 23.21
N ALA A 15 -0.29 10.99 22.04
CA ALA A 15 0.15 10.16 20.94
C ALA A 15 1.63 10.50 20.67
N THR A 16 2.51 9.52 20.80
CA THR A 16 3.91 9.63 20.42
C THR A 16 3.97 9.79 18.91
N GLY A 17 3.85 11.02 18.45
CA GLY A 17 4.06 11.38 17.07
C GLY A 17 5.51 11.06 16.69
N ALA A 18 5.69 10.36 15.56
CA ALA A 18 6.99 10.17 14.94
C ALA A 18 7.68 11.54 14.79
N ALA A 19 8.98 11.61 15.05
CA ALA A 19 9.74 12.84 14.90
C ALA A 19 9.63 13.34 13.44
N PRO A 20 9.38 14.63 13.21
CA PRO A 20 9.31 15.17 11.85
C PRO A 20 10.64 14.97 11.14
N ILE A 21 10.56 14.60 9.85
CA ILE A 21 11.72 14.49 8.98
C ILE A 21 12.40 15.87 8.94
N PRO A 22 13.74 15.95 9.12
CA PRO A 22 14.43 17.25 9.09
C PRO A 22 14.12 18.00 7.79
N SER A 23 13.79 19.28 7.86
CA SER A 23 13.50 20.18 6.74
C SER A 23 14.75 20.59 5.96
N GLY A 24 15.70 19.69 5.74
CA GLY A 24 16.80 19.81 4.79
C GLY A 24 16.36 19.18 3.46
N THR A 25 17.07 19.43 2.38
CA THR A 25 16.80 19.00 1.00
C THR A 25 16.66 17.47 0.83
N VAL A 26 15.62 16.87 1.46
CA VAL A 26 15.30 15.45 1.29
C VAL A 26 14.79 15.25 -0.13
N LYS A 27 15.35 14.29 -0.86
CA LYS A 27 14.85 13.92 -2.18
C LYS A 27 13.40 13.40 -2.04
N PRO A 28 12.49 13.76 -2.95
CA PRO A 28 11.11 13.30 -2.88
C PRO A 28 11.02 11.78 -3.05
N PHE A 29 9.93 11.19 -2.56
CA PHE A 29 9.47 9.88 -3.00
C PHE A 29 8.71 10.03 -4.33
N LEU A 30 8.68 8.97 -5.13
CA LEU A 30 7.96 8.91 -6.40
C LEU A 30 6.77 7.99 -6.27
N LEU A 31 5.54 8.52 -6.39
CA LEU A 31 4.32 7.74 -6.49
C LEU A 31 4.01 7.45 -7.96
N LEU A 32 3.99 6.16 -8.32
CA LEU A 32 3.50 5.67 -9.61
C LEU A 32 2.05 5.24 -9.45
N ALA A 33 1.14 6.01 -10.04
CA ALA A 33 -0.30 5.83 -9.97
C ALA A 33 -0.86 5.33 -11.31
N THR A 34 -2.00 4.63 -11.27
CA THR A 34 -2.64 4.06 -12.46
C THR A 34 -4.16 4.28 -12.47
N ARG A 35 -4.67 5.20 -11.65
CA ARG A 35 -6.11 5.45 -11.51
C ARG A 35 -6.54 6.55 -12.46
N ALA A 36 -7.48 6.22 -13.36
CA ALA A 36 -8.01 7.16 -14.35
C ALA A 36 -9.03 8.15 -13.77
N ASP A 37 -9.69 7.79 -12.66
CA ASP A 37 -10.59 8.70 -11.94
C ASP A 37 -9.77 9.70 -11.15
N ASP A 38 -9.95 11.00 -11.43
CA ASP A 38 -9.16 12.08 -10.84
C ASP A 38 -9.34 12.18 -9.33
N ASP A 39 -10.59 12.06 -8.83
CA ASP A 39 -10.89 12.15 -7.41
C ASP A 39 -10.23 11.02 -6.62
N VAL A 40 -10.21 9.80 -7.18
CA VAL A 40 -9.56 8.65 -6.55
C VAL A 40 -8.04 8.75 -6.64
N ALA A 41 -7.51 9.25 -7.75
CA ALA A 41 -6.07 9.48 -7.93
C ALA A 41 -5.55 10.55 -6.97
N ASP A 42 -6.30 11.63 -6.77
CA ASP A 42 -5.93 12.70 -5.85
C ASP A 42 -6.02 12.23 -4.40
N GLN A 43 -7.08 11.52 -4.03
CA GLN A 43 -7.20 10.92 -2.71
C GLN A 43 -6.06 9.92 -2.42
N GLU A 44 -5.68 9.08 -3.38
CA GLU A 44 -4.54 8.16 -3.22
C GLU A 44 -3.25 8.91 -2.95
N TYR A 45 -2.97 9.99 -3.72
CA TYR A 45 -1.81 10.85 -3.49
C TYR A 45 -1.81 11.49 -2.09
N GLU A 46 -2.94 12.08 -1.69
CA GLU A 46 -3.11 12.67 -0.37
C GLU A 46 -2.94 11.66 0.76
N SER A 47 -3.46 10.44 0.58
CA SER A 47 -3.36 9.37 1.55
C SER A 47 -1.91 8.89 1.73
N PHE A 48 -1.16 8.68 0.64
CA PHE A 48 0.27 8.34 0.74
C PHE A 48 1.08 9.45 1.40
N ALA A 49 0.82 10.73 1.06
CA ALA A 49 1.49 11.85 1.69
C ALA A 49 1.17 11.92 3.19
N ARG A 50 -0.12 11.89 3.55
CA ARG A 50 -0.58 11.99 4.94
C ARG A 50 -0.07 10.85 5.81
N PHE A 51 -0.26 9.61 5.38
CA PHE A 51 0.10 8.44 6.16
C PHE A 51 1.61 8.15 6.15
N GLY A 52 2.33 8.59 5.10
CA GLY A 52 3.78 8.56 5.08
C GLY A 52 4.42 9.69 5.90
N GLY A 53 3.63 10.67 6.36
CA GLY A 53 4.17 11.85 7.06
C GLY A 53 5.02 12.73 6.15
N LEU A 54 4.67 12.82 4.86
CA LEU A 54 5.39 13.60 3.85
C LEU A 54 4.84 15.02 3.76
N GLU A 55 5.74 15.99 3.79
CA GLU A 55 5.43 17.39 3.60
C GLU A 55 5.19 17.73 2.10
N PRO A 56 4.54 18.86 1.79
CA PRO A 56 4.37 19.30 0.41
C PRO A 56 5.69 19.33 -0.37
N GLY A 57 5.71 18.66 -1.54
CA GLY A 57 6.91 18.54 -2.38
C GLY A 57 7.80 17.33 -2.08
N GLN A 58 7.57 16.60 -0.98
CA GLN A 58 8.29 15.36 -0.67
C GLN A 58 7.69 14.12 -1.32
N LEU A 59 6.54 14.24 -1.99
CA LEU A 59 5.96 13.21 -2.84
C LEU A 59 5.74 13.78 -4.24
N ARG A 60 6.30 13.14 -5.27
CA ARG A 60 6.01 13.45 -6.68
C ARG A 60 5.14 12.33 -7.24
N ARG A 61 4.15 12.67 -8.06
CA ARG A 61 3.25 11.69 -8.67
C ARG A 61 3.47 11.64 -10.18
N VAL A 62 3.54 10.44 -10.72
CA VAL A 62 3.44 10.15 -12.15
C VAL A 62 2.21 9.27 -12.36
N ARG A 63 1.29 9.72 -13.22
CA ARG A 63 0.07 9.02 -13.61
C ARG A 63 0.33 8.23 -14.88
N LEU A 64 0.58 6.94 -14.75
CA LEU A 64 0.97 6.05 -15.84
C LEU A 64 -0.17 5.80 -16.84
N GLU A 65 -1.42 5.92 -16.39
CA GLU A 65 -2.58 5.79 -17.26
C GLU A 65 -2.77 7.01 -18.18
N ALA A 66 -2.31 8.18 -17.75
CA ALA A 66 -2.47 9.43 -18.51
C ALA A 66 -1.47 9.60 -19.66
N GLY A 67 -0.31 8.92 -19.61
CA GLY A 67 0.71 9.02 -20.65
C GLY A 67 1.85 8.02 -20.47
N PRO A 68 2.83 8.00 -21.39
CA PRO A 68 4.03 7.20 -21.22
C PRO A 68 4.80 7.57 -19.96
N MET A 69 5.48 6.59 -19.35
CA MET A 69 6.35 6.83 -18.22
C MET A 69 7.48 7.78 -18.63
N PRO A 70 7.70 8.89 -17.93
CA PRO A 70 8.86 9.75 -18.20
C PRO A 70 10.17 9.01 -17.84
N ALA A 71 11.29 9.49 -18.34
CA ALA A 71 12.59 9.02 -17.87
C ALA A 71 12.72 9.28 -16.36
N ILE A 72 12.98 8.22 -15.59
CA ILE A 72 13.14 8.26 -14.14
C ILE A 72 14.61 8.01 -13.82
N ASP A 73 15.27 9.04 -13.25
CA ASP A 73 16.56 8.85 -12.60
C ASP A 73 16.32 8.51 -11.13
N LEU A 74 16.67 7.28 -10.74
CA LEU A 74 16.51 6.82 -9.35
C LEU A 74 17.31 7.68 -8.35
N ASP A 75 18.34 8.35 -8.82
CA ASP A 75 19.14 9.23 -7.95
C ASP A 75 18.42 10.54 -7.58
N ASP A 76 17.34 10.89 -8.27
CA ASP A 76 16.51 12.05 -7.93
C ASP A 76 15.51 11.77 -6.80
N TYR A 77 15.36 10.51 -6.35
CA TYR A 77 14.33 10.09 -5.41
C TYR A 77 14.89 9.37 -4.19
N SER A 78 14.15 9.43 -3.09
CA SER A 78 14.40 8.66 -1.87
C SER A 78 13.91 7.21 -2.00
N GLY A 79 12.84 7.00 -2.74
CA GLY A 79 12.23 5.69 -2.97
C GLY A 79 11.06 5.80 -3.94
N ILE A 80 10.55 4.65 -4.38
CA ILE A 80 9.36 4.53 -5.23
C ILE A 80 8.23 3.93 -4.42
N VAL A 81 7.02 4.47 -4.60
CA VAL A 81 5.77 3.92 -4.09
C VAL A 81 4.85 3.63 -5.27
N VAL A 82 4.21 2.47 -5.30
CA VAL A 82 3.22 2.10 -6.30
C VAL A 82 1.87 1.95 -5.61
N GLY A 83 0.88 2.70 -6.08
CA GLY A 83 -0.49 2.62 -5.60
C GLY A 83 -1.24 1.39 -6.12
N GLY A 84 -2.47 1.21 -5.67
CA GLY A 84 -3.35 0.19 -6.20
C GLY A 84 -3.80 0.51 -7.64
N SER A 85 -4.32 -0.48 -8.36
CA SER A 85 -4.72 -0.37 -9.76
C SER A 85 -6.05 -1.06 -10.04
N PRO A 86 -6.83 -0.62 -11.04
CA PRO A 86 -7.89 -1.41 -11.62
C PRO A 86 -7.38 -2.56 -12.50
N PHE A 87 -6.09 -2.58 -12.85
CA PHE A 87 -5.47 -3.63 -13.66
C PHE A 87 -5.24 -4.90 -12.84
N ASN A 88 -5.33 -6.07 -13.51
CA ASN A 88 -4.94 -7.35 -12.93
C ASN A 88 -3.73 -7.89 -13.69
N ALA A 89 -2.63 -8.12 -12.99
CA ALA A 89 -1.40 -8.65 -13.60
C ALA A 89 -1.61 -10.07 -14.16
N SER A 90 -2.52 -10.86 -13.56
CA SER A 90 -2.84 -12.22 -13.96
C SER A 90 -3.77 -12.33 -15.16
N ASP A 91 -4.33 -11.23 -15.67
CA ASP A 91 -5.20 -11.28 -16.85
C ASP A 91 -4.40 -11.79 -18.06
N PRO A 92 -5.00 -12.65 -18.90
CA PRO A 92 -4.36 -13.13 -20.12
C PRO A 92 -3.91 -11.97 -21.02
N ALA A 93 -2.70 -12.00 -21.55
CA ALA A 93 -2.10 -10.90 -22.32
C ALA A 93 -2.97 -10.43 -23.49
N HIS A 94 -3.73 -11.34 -24.14
CA HIS A 94 -4.60 -11.01 -25.27
C HIS A 94 -5.90 -10.28 -24.84
N LEU A 95 -6.27 -10.35 -23.56
CA LEU A 95 -7.44 -9.65 -22.99
C LEU A 95 -7.07 -8.31 -22.37
N LYS A 96 -5.78 -8.06 -22.08
CA LYS A 96 -5.32 -6.79 -21.51
C LYS A 96 -5.49 -5.64 -22.51
N PRO A 97 -6.08 -4.51 -22.10
CA PRO A 97 -6.09 -3.29 -22.91
C PRO A 97 -4.67 -2.84 -23.31
N ALA A 98 -4.55 -2.11 -24.41
CA ALA A 98 -3.24 -1.59 -24.87
C ALA A 98 -2.57 -0.71 -23.79
N LEU A 99 -3.36 0.06 -23.06
CA LEU A 99 -2.91 0.88 -21.93
C LEU A 99 -2.25 0.02 -20.84
N GLN A 100 -2.92 -1.04 -20.37
CA GLN A 100 -2.38 -1.92 -19.35
C GLN A 100 -1.08 -2.59 -19.81
N ARG A 101 -1.05 -3.11 -21.05
CA ARG A 101 0.18 -3.71 -21.60
C ARG A 101 1.35 -2.72 -21.66
N ARG A 102 1.08 -1.44 -21.96
CA ARG A 102 2.11 -0.40 -21.94
C ARG A 102 2.61 -0.16 -20.53
N VAL A 103 1.70 0.07 -19.57
CA VAL A 103 2.05 0.31 -18.17
C VAL A 103 2.84 -0.85 -17.57
N GLU A 104 2.40 -2.09 -17.79
CA GLU A 104 3.10 -3.28 -17.29
C GLU A 104 4.51 -3.42 -17.87
N ARG A 105 4.70 -3.12 -19.16
CA ARG A 105 6.03 -3.16 -19.77
C ARG A 105 6.95 -2.07 -19.20
N GLU A 106 6.46 -0.83 -19.12
CA GLU A 106 7.22 0.31 -18.56
C GLU A 106 7.59 0.08 -17.09
N MET A 107 6.66 -0.48 -16.29
CA MET A 107 6.93 -0.88 -14.92
C MET A 107 7.97 -2.00 -14.83
N HIS A 108 7.92 -2.98 -15.73
CA HIS A 108 8.88 -4.07 -15.76
C HIS A 108 10.30 -3.56 -16.06
N GLU A 109 10.44 -2.68 -17.05
CA GLU A 109 11.71 -2.04 -17.41
C GLU A 109 12.29 -1.21 -16.24
N LEU A 110 11.45 -0.45 -15.53
CA LEU A 110 11.87 0.29 -14.35
C LEU A 110 12.30 -0.66 -13.20
N LEU A 111 11.56 -1.76 -13.01
CA LEU A 111 11.88 -2.73 -11.95
C LEU A 111 13.21 -3.46 -12.19
N ASP A 112 13.70 -3.59 -13.44
CA ASP A 112 15.03 -4.11 -13.70
C ASP A 112 16.10 -3.29 -12.96
N ASP A 113 16.05 -1.95 -13.07
CA ASP A 113 17.00 -1.05 -12.41
C ASP A 113 16.75 -0.98 -10.90
N VAL A 114 15.50 -0.91 -10.46
CA VAL A 114 15.10 -0.89 -9.04
C VAL A 114 15.62 -2.13 -8.33
N VAL A 115 15.42 -3.30 -8.91
CA VAL A 115 15.89 -4.57 -8.35
C VAL A 115 17.41 -4.67 -8.42
N ALA A 116 18.05 -4.29 -9.54
CA ALA A 116 19.49 -4.35 -9.67
C ALA A 116 20.20 -3.55 -8.56
N ARG A 117 19.67 -2.35 -8.26
CA ARG A 117 20.22 -1.41 -7.28
C ARG A 117 19.75 -1.67 -5.83
N ASP A 118 18.84 -2.62 -5.59
CA ASP A 118 18.11 -2.77 -4.30
C ASP A 118 17.52 -1.42 -3.84
N PHE A 119 17.00 -0.67 -4.82
CA PHE A 119 16.49 0.68 -4.59
C PHE A 119 15.18 0.63 -3.79
N PRO A 120 14.96 1.52 -2.80
CA PRO A 120 13.76 1.49 -1.97
C PRO A 120 12.46 1.51 -2.79
N PHE A 121 11.66 0.46 -2.64
CA PHE A 121 10.41 0.25 -3.37
C PHE A 121 9.33 -0.26 -2.43
N PHE A 122 8.15 0.33 -2.52
CA PHE A 122 6.97 -0.09 -1.79
C PHE A 122 5.76 -0.15 -2.72
N GLY A 123 5.17 -1.33 -2.91
CA GLY A 123 3.99 -1.52 -3.72
C GLY A 123 2.77 -1.92 -2.89
N ALA A 124 1.67 -1.15 -2.96
CA ALA A 124 0.40 -1.50 -2.35
C ALA A 124 -0.52 -2.18 -3.37
N CYS A 125 -1.09 -3.33 -3.05
CA CYS A 125 -2.03 -4.12 -3.84
C CYS A 125 -1.49 -4.46 -5.25
N TYR A 126 -1.54 -3.55 -6.21
CA TYR A 126 -0.98 -3.74 -7.56
C TYR A 126 0.54 -3.96 -7.52
N GLY A 127 1.23 -3.50 -6.48
CA GLY A 127 2.64 -3.79 -6.24
C GLY A 127 2.94 -5.28 -6.10
N VAL A 128 2.02 -6.09 -5.58
CA VAL A 128 2.15 -7.55 -5.53
C VAL A 128 2.17 -8.13 -6.94
N GLY A 129 1.26 -7.68 -7.81
CA GLY A 129 1.20 -8.09 -9.21
C GLY A 129 2.43 -7.64 -10.01
N THR A 130 2.93 -6.43 -9.79
CA THR A 130 4.09 -5.88 -10.53
C THR A 130 5.42 -6.44 -10.04
N LEU A 131 5.80 -6.18 -8.78
CA LEU A 131 7.06 -6.67 -8.22
C LEU A 131 7.09 -8.20 -8.16
N GLY A 132 5.98 -8.83 -7.73
CA GLY A 132 5.89 -10.28 -7.63
C GLY A 132 6.07 -10.96 -8.98
N ALA A 133 5.33 -10.54 -10.02
CA ALA A 133 5.47 -11.12 -11.36
C ALA A 133 6.87 -10.90 -11.95
N HIS A 134 7.44 -9.68 -11.78
CA HIS A 134 8.81 -9.38 -12.19
C HIS A 134 9.84 -10.33 -11.56
N GLN A 135 9.62 -10.73 -10.31
CA GLN A 135 10.52 -11.62 -9.56
C GLN A 135 10.16 -13.11 -9.70
N GLY A 136 9.19 -13.46 -10.53
CA GLY A 136 8.82 -14.85 -10.81
C GLY A 136 7.81 -15.46 -9.81
N ALA A 137 7.09 -14.64 -9.07
CA ALA A 137 5.96 -15.11 -8.29
C ALA A 137 4.81 -15.59 -9.21
N VAL A 138 4.03 -16.54 -8.72
CA VAL A 138 2.79 -16.94 -9.40
C VAL A 138 1.65 -16.07 -8.87
N ILE A 139 1.16 -15.19 -9.74
CA ILE A 139 0.02 -14.31 -9.46
C ILE A 139 -1.21 -14.89 -10.15
N ASP A 140 -2.27 -15.17 -9.40
CA ASP A 140 -3.53 -15.65 -9.96
C ASP A 140 -4.73 -15.31 -9.03
N ARG A 141 -5.91 -15.81 -9.39
CA ARG A 141 -7.18 -15.49 -8.69
C ARG A 141 -7.54 -16.47 -7.56
N THR A 142 -6.60 -17.34 -7.15
CA THR A 142 -6.87 -18.38 -6.14
C THR A 142 -7.19 -17.79 -4.77
N TYR A 143 -6.52 -16.69 -4.40
CA TYR A 143 -6.62 -16.07 -3.08
C TYR A 143 -7.14 -14.63 -3.16
N GLY A 144 -8.09 -14.36 -4.06
CA GLY A 144 -8.79 -13.08 -4.08
C GLY A 144 -9.60 -12.86 -2.80
N GLU A 145 -9.61 -11.63 -2.28
CA GLU A 145 -10.37 -11.27 -1.08
C GLU A 145 -11.38 -10.15 -1.40
N PRO A 146 -12.62 -10.25 -0.89
CA PRO A 146 -13.61 -9.19 -1.04
C PRO A 146 -13.16 -7.92 -0.29
N VAL A 147 -13.76 -6.78 -0.64
CA VAL A 147 -13.45 -5.52 0.07
C VAL A 147 -13.88 -5.61 1.53
N GLY A 148 -12.97 -5.26 2.41
CA GLY A 148 -13.23 -5.22 3.84
C GLY A 148 -11.97 -5.31 4.70
N PRO A 149 -12.13 -5.28 6.02
CA PRO A 149 -11.05 -5.51 6.96
C PRO A 149 -10.73 -7.01 7.06
N VAL A 150 -9.43 -7.33 7.13
CA VAL A 150 -8.96 -8.70 7.39
C VAL A 150 -7.83 -8.67 8.43
N PRO A 151 -7.74 -9.70 9.30
CA PRO A 151 -6.62 -9.81 10.23
C PRO A 151 -5.36 -10.23 9.48
N ILE A 152 -4.31 -9.44 9.62
CA ILE A 152 -2.97 -9.67 9.08
C ILE A 152 -2.09 -10.20 10.20
N SER A 153 -1.47 -11.35 9.98
CA SER A 153 -0.57 -12.00 10.94
C SER A 153 0.88 -11.90 10.46
N LEU A 154 1.76 -11.34 11.30
CA LEU A 154 3.18 -11.29 11.02
C LEU A 154 3.83 -12.67 11.13
N THR A 155 4.71 -13.00 10.19
CA THR A 155 5.59 -14.16 10.30
C THR A 155 6.74 -13.86 11.30
N GLU A 156 7.57 -14.87 11.61
CA GLU A 156 8.79 -14.64 12.41
C GLU A 156 9.71 -13.62 11.70
N ALA A 157 9.89 -13.75 10.39
CA ALA A 157 10.64 -12.78 9.60
C ALA A 157 10.00 -11.39 9.59
N GLY A 158 8.66 -11.32 9.57
CA GLY A 158 7.92 -10.07 9.66
C GLY A 158 8.13 -9.35 10.98
N ARG A 159 8.10 -10.06 12.11
CA ARG A 159 8.38 -9.48 13.44
C ARG A 159 9.80 -8.92 13.57
N ALA A 160 10.74 -9.49 12.84
CA ALA A 160 12.13 -9.05 12.83
C ALA A 160 12.43 -7.98 11.76
N ASP A 161 11.48 -7.68 10.88
CA ASP A 161 11.70 -6.75 9.77
C ASP A 161 11.54 -5.30 10.22
N PRO A 162 12.54 -4.42 9.95
CA PRO A 162 12.49 -3.03 10.39
C PRO A 162 11.35 -2.21 9.77
N LEU A 163 10.79 -2.63 8.62
CA LEU A 163 9.61 -1.98 8.06
C LEU A 163 8.38 -2.14 8.96
N LEU A 164 8.30 -3.22 9.72
CA LEU A 164 7.15 -3.60 10.55
C LEU A 164 7.37 -3.28 12.05
N GLU A 165 8.43 -2.55 12.35
CA GLU A 165 8.74 -2.14 13.73
C GLU A 165 7.56 -1.36 14.35
N GLY A 166 7.19 -1.76 15.57
CA GLY A 166 6.12 -1.14 16.34
C GLY A 166 4.70 -1.57 15.97
N LEU A 167 4.53 -2.52 15.03
CA LEU A 167 3.24 -3.16 14.79
C LEU A 167 3.04 -4.34 15.73
N PRO A 168 1.78 -4.65 16.12
CA PRO A 168 1.46 -5.88 16.85
C PRO A 168 1.59 -7.11 15.93
N ASP A 169 1.71 -8.30 16.52
CA ASP A 169 1.81 -9.56 15.78
C ASP A 169 0.62 -9.83 14.86
N VAL A 170 -0.56 -9.32 15.23
CA VAL A 170 -1.79 -9.36 14.44
C VAL A 170 -2.44 -7.99 14.47
N PHE A 171 -2.83 -7.48 13.30
CA PHE A 171 -3.54 -6.22 13.14
C PHE A 171 -4.53 -6.31 11.98
N ASP A 172 -5.56 -5.48 11.98
CA ASP A 172 -6.51 -5.42 10.87
C ASP A 172 -6.00 -4.47 9.77
N ALA A 173 -6.25 -4.84 8.51
CA ALA A 173 -5.98 -4.00 7.34
C ALA A 173 -7.12 -4.11 6.32
N PHE A 174 -7.32 -3.05 5.54
CA PHE A 174 -8.27 -3.08 4.43
C PHE A 174 -7.67 -3.77 3.21
N VAL A 175 -8.43 -4.71 2.66
CA VAL A 175 -8.14 -5.41 1.41
C VAL A 175 -9.29 -5.22 0.41
N GLY A 176 -9.06 -5.62 -0.83
CA GLY A 176 -10.04 -5.65 -1.90
C GLY A 176 -9.32 -5.97 -3.20
N HIS A 177 -9.11 -7.26 -3.48
CA HIS A 177 -8.32 -7.68 -4.64
C HIS A 177 -8.86 -8.96 -5.25
N LYS A 178 -8.79 -9.04 -6.57
CA LYS A 178 -9.26 -10.20 -7.36
C LYS A 178 -8.17 -11.23 -7.60
N GLU A 179 -6.92 -10.81 -7.45
CA GLU A 179 -5.73 -11.64 -7.64
C GLU A 179 -4.79 -11.47 -6.45
N ALA A 180 -3.96 -12.47 -6.22
CA ALA A 180 -2.94 -12.46 -5.18
C ALA A 180 -1.73 -13.29 -5.58
N CYS A 181 -0.65 -13.15 -4.84
CA CYS A 181 0.48 -14.06 -4.96
C CYS A 181 0.13 -15.43 -4.39
N ARG A 182 0.05 -16.45 -5.26
CA ARG A 182 -0.16 -17.84 -4.86
C ARG A 182 1.13 -18.51 -4.40
N THR A 183 2.23 -18.20 -5.06
CA THR A 183 3.54 -18.80 -4.77
C THR A 183 4.62 -17.74 -4.88
N LEU A 184 5.33 -17.50 -3.79
CA LEU A 184 6.51 -16.64 -3.78
C LEU A 184 7.72 -17.38 -4.36
N PRO A 185 8.64 -16.67 -5.07
CA PRO A 185 9.92 -17.23 -5.44
C PRO A 185 10.80 -17.47 -4.19
N ALA A 186 11.72 -18.44 -4.29
CA ALA A 186 12.54 -18.87 -3.14
C ALA A 186 13.42 -17.77 -2.54
N HIS A 187 13.73 -16.72 -3.30
CA HIS A 187 14.53 -15.57 -2.85
C HIS A 187 13.70 -14.45 -2.20
N ALA A 188 12.37 -14.58 -2.19
CA ALA A 188 11.49 -13.66 -1.48
C ALA A 188 11.32 -14.07 -0.02
N THR A 189 11.17 -13.09 0.86
CA THR A 189 10.88 -13.31 2.28
C THR A 189 9.42 -12.99 2.54
N LEU A 190 8.64 -13.98 3.00
CA LEU A 190 7.26 -13.78 3.45
C LEU A 190 7.27 -13.07 4.81
N LEU A 191 6.60 -11.93 4.92
CA LEU A 191 6.56 -11.12 6.13
C LEU A 191 5.20 -11.14 6.83
N ALA A 192 4.09 -11.27 6.07
CA ALA A 192 2.75 -11.37 6.66
C ALA A 192 1.80 -12.21 5.80
N SER A 193 0.78 -12.76 6.44
CA SER A 193 -0.29 -13.57 5.84
C SER A 193 -1.65 -13.23 6.45
N SER A 194 -2.75 -13.66 5.81
CA SER A 194 -4.10 -13.69 6.38
C SER A 194 -4.70 -15.09 6.28
N PRO A 195 -5.83 -15.38 6.94
CA PRO A 195 -6.48 -16.68 6.85
C PRO A 195 -6.88 -17.09 5.43
N LEU A 196 -7.22 -16.12 4.56
CA LEU A 196 -7.67 -16.37 3.19
C LEU A 196 -6.60 -16.10 2.13
N CYS A 197 -5.57 -15.31 2.45
CA CYS A 197 -4.48 -15.01 1.53
C CYS A 197 -3.12 -15.27 2.20
N PRO A 198 -2.37 -16.30 1.73
CA PRO A 198 -1.11 -16.70 2.36
C PRO A 198 0.02 -15.70 2.19
N VAL A 199 -0.10 -14.77 1.24
CA VAL A 199 0.93 -13.75 0.96
C VAL A 199 0.30 -12.36 1.04
N GLN A 200 0.32 -11.77 2.22
CA GLN A 200 -0.17 -10.40 2.46
C GLN A 200 0.93 -9.35 2.41
N LEU A 201 2.16 -9.73 2.73
CA LEU A 201 3.32 -8.88 2.64
C LEU A 201 4.57 -9.72 2.41
N PHE A 202 5.39 -9.31 1.46
CA PHE A 202 6.69 -9.92 1.20
C PHE A 202 7.75 -8.88 0.89
N ARG A 203 9.02 -9.30 1.01
CA ARG A 203 10.20 -8.52 0.68
C ARG A 203 11.07 -9.27 -0.32
N ILE A 204 11.60 -8.52 -1.28
CA ILE A 204 12.69 -8.93 -2.19
C ILE A 204 13.95 -8.19 -1.78
N LYS A 205 15.09 -8.88 -1.71
CA LYS A 205 16.37 -8.32 -1.21
C LYS A 205 16.18 -7.64 0.15
N SER A 206 16.67 -6.39 0.31
CA SER A 206 16.61 -5.67 1.57
C SER A 206 15.58 -4.54 1.58
N ASN A 207 15.25 -3.96 0.41
CA ASN A 207 14.57 -2.67 0.35
C ASN A 207 13.31 -2.67 -0.55
N LEU A 208 12.90 -3.81 -1.12
CA LEU A 208 11.74 -3.88 -2.00
C LEU A 208 10.61 -4.64 -1.31
N TYR A 209 9.48 -3.97 -1.08
CA TYR A 209 8.33 -4.51 -0.37
C TYR A 209 7.08 -4.46 -1.20
N ALA A 210 6.19 -5.42 -1.01
CA ALA A 210 4.84 -5.36 -1.56
C ALA A 210 3.81 -5.88 -0.56
N THR A 211 2.73 -5.12 -0.36
CA THR A 211 1.57 -5.48 0.46
C THR A 211 0.37 -5.79 -0.42
N GLN A 212 -0.39 -6.81 -0.08
CA GLN A 212 -1.68 -7.08 -0.73
C GLN A 212 -2.76 -6.16 -0.18
N PHE A 213 -2.70 -5.84 1.12
CA PHE A 213 -3.54 -4.84 1.75
C PHE A 213 -3.09 -3.41 1.44
N HIS A 214 -3.91 -2.45 1.80
CA HIS A 214 -3.73 -1.02 1.53
C HIS A 214 -3.33 -0.26 2.80
N PRO A 215 -2.03 0.00 3.05
CA PRO A 215 -1.60 0.78 4.21
C PRO A 215 -1.91 2.29 4.08
N GLU A 216 -2.25 2.73 2.87
CA GLU A 216 -2.64 4.09 2.56
C GLU A 216 -4.15 4.35 2.71
N LEU A 217 -4.94 3.35 3.14
CA LEU A 217 -6.38 3.51 3.30
C LEU A 217 -6.80 3.55 4.76
N ASP A 218 -7.63 4.55 5.07
CA ASP A 218 -8.49 4.60 6.24
C ASP A 218 -9.94 4.25 5.86
N GLU A 219 -10.87 4.34 6.83
CA GLU A 219 -12.30 4.14 6.60
C GLU A 219 -12.82 5.02 5.46
N THR A 220 -12.57 6.33 5.52
CA THR A 220 -13.06 7.31 4.53
C THR A 220 -12.56 6.99 3.13
N GLY A 221 -11.27 6.69 2.98
CA GLY A 221 -10.67 6.32 1.70
C GLY A 221 -11.22 5.01 1.15
N THR A 222 -11.46 4.04 2.03
CA THR A 222 -12.03 2.75 1.64
C THR A 222 -13.49 2.89 1.18
N VAL A 223 -14.31 3.65 1.92
CA VAL A 223 -15.71 3.92 1.52
C VAL A 223 -15.77 4.61 0.15
N ARG A 224 -14.95 5.65 -0.07
CA ARG A 224 -14.91 6.33 -1.37
C ARG A 224 -14.54 5.37 -2.51
N ARG A 225 -13.58 4.45 -2.30
CA ARG A 225 -13.23 3.43 -3.31
C ARG A 225 -14.37 2.45 -3.57
N ILE A 226 -15.13 2.04 -2.54
CA ILE A 226 -16.32 1.19 -2.68
C ILE A 226 -17.34 1.87 -3.58
N GLU A 227 -17.66 3.12 -3.32
CA GLU A 227 -18.62 3.91 -4.10
C GLU A 227 -18.18 4.07 -5.57
N THR A 228 -16.93 4.46 -5.81
CA THR A 228 -16.38 4.67 -7.15
C THR A 228 -16.31 3.38 -7.95
N TYR A 229 -15.89 2.27 -7.32
CA TYR A 229 -15.70 0.98 -7.98
C TYR A 229 -16.89 0.02 -7.83
N ARG A 230 -18.08 0.55 -7.52
CA ARG A 230 -19.32 -0.21 -7.32
C ARG A 230 -19.59 -1.26 -8.39
N HIS A 231 -19.28 -0.94 -9.66
CA HIS A 231 -19.52 -1.82 -10.81
C HIS A 231 -18.25 -2.54 -11.31
N ALA A 232 -17.17 -2.49 -10.55
CA ALA A 232 -15.90 -3.09 -10.96
C ALA A 232 -15.77 -4.60 -10.59
N GLY A 233 -16.81 -5.19 -9.97
CA GLY A 233 -16.89 -6.64 -9.67
C GLY A 233 -16.05 -7.07 -8.47
N TYR A 234 -15.89 -6.20 -7.48
CA TYR A 234 -15.34 -6.53 -6.16
C TYR A 234 -16.41 -7.06 -5.19
N PHE A 235 -17.65 -6.69 -5.40
CA PHE A 235 -18.86 -7.09 -4.66
C PHE A 235 -20.08 -6.91 -5.57
N ALA A 236 -21.22 -7.50 -5.21
CA ALA A 236 -22.47 -7.24 -5.93
C ALA A 236 -22.95 -5.81 -5.61
N PRO A 237 -23.34 -4.98 -6.61
CA PRO A 237 -23.73 -3.59 -6.38
C PRO A 237 -24.84 -3.42 -5.32
N GLU A 238 -25.67 -4.43 -5.12
CA GLU A 238 -26.75 -4.48 -4.13
C GLU A 238 -26.20 -4.64 -2.70
N GLU A 239 -24.99 -5.18 -2.53
CA GLU A 239 -24.34 -5.40 -1.24
C GLU A 239 -23.51 -4.19 -0.79
N MET A 240 -23.48 -3.09 -1.55
CA MET A 240 -22.60 -1.95 -1.30
C MET A 240 -22.77 -1.39 0.12
N ASP A 241 -24.00 -1.21 0.58
CA ASP A 241 -24.27 -0.65 1.91
C ASP A 241 -23.76 -1.59 3.03
N GLU A 242 -23.92 -2.91 2.87
CA GLU A 242 -23.41 -3.90 3.82
C GLU A 242 -21.87 -3.92 3.84
N VAL A 243 -21.22 -3.72 2.69
CA VAL A 243 -19.75 -3.63 2.59
C VAL A 243 -19.27 -2.36 3.29
N ILE A 244 -19.93 -1.23 3.10
CA ILE A 244 -19.64 0.04 3.77
C ILE A 244 -19.82 -0.08 5.28
N ASP A 245 -20.90 -0.70 5.75
CA ASP A 245 -21.15 -0.90 7.18
C ASP A 245 -20.08 -1.76 7.84
N ARG A 246 -19.58 -2.82 7.17
CA ARG A 246 -18.44 -3.62 7.65
C ARG A 246 -17.17 -2.79 7.76
N VAL A 247 -16.89 -1.93 6.79
CA VAL A 247 -15.72 -1.03 6.81
C VAL A 247 -15.82 -0.04 7.97
N ARG A 248 -17.00 0.56 8.19
CA ARG A 248 -17.24 1.52 9.28
C ARG A 248 -17.21 0.89 10.66
N ALA A 249 -17.56 -0.38 10.78
CA ALA A 249 -17.53 -1.11 12.04
C ALA A 249 -16.10 -1.56 12.43
N ALA A 250 -15.13 -1.48 11.51
CA ALA A 250 -13.76 -1.92 11.74
C ALA A 250 -12.90 -0.82 12.37
N SER A 251 -11.91 -1.23 13.17
CA SER A 251 -10.88 -0.33 13.70
C SER A 251 -9.54 -0.68 13.04
N VAL A 252 -9.25 -0.04 11.90
CA VAL A 252 -8.01 -0.24 11.14
C VAL A 252 -7.11 0.98 11.34
N THR A 253 -6.13 0.85 12.24
CA THR A 253 -5.27 1.96 12.69
C THR A 253 -3.78 1.71 12.49
N GLU A 254 -3.37 0.45 12.37
CA GLU A 254 -1.97 0.06 12.36
C GLU A 254 -1.26 0.17 11.00
N PRO A 255 -1.90 -0.14 9.85
CA PRO A 255 -1.21 -0.19 8.57
C PRO A 255 -0.47 1.09 8.16
N PRO A 256 -0.95 2.32 8.48
CA PRO A 256 -0.23 3.56 8.17
C PRO A 256 1.19 3.63 8.75
N ARG A 257 1.46 2.94 9.86
CA ARG A 257 2.81 2.86 10.44
C ARG A 257 3.83 2.26 9.47
N ILE A 258 3.41 1.35 8.61
CA ILE A 258 4.28 0.75 7.58
C ILE A 258 4.81 1.83 6.62
N LEU A 259 3.93 2.74 6.18
CA LEU A 259 4.34 3.85 5.30
C LEU A 259 5.25 4.83 6.04
N GLN A 260 4.97 5.13 7.31
CA GLN A 260 5.83 5.98 8.14
C GLN A 260 7.22 5.36 8.28
N ASN A 261 7.30 4.08 8.61
CA ASN A 261 8.57 3.36 8.73
C ASN A 261 9.33 3.35 7.40
N PHE A 262 8.63 3.15 6.26
CA PHE A 262 9.25 3.21 4.93
C PHE A 262 9.85 4.60 4.65
N VAL A 263 9.07 5.64 4.87
CA VAL A 263 9.55 7.02 4.65
C VAL A 263 10.70 7.35 5.57
N GLN A 264 10.61 7.07 6.87
CA GLN A 264 11.67 7.37 7.84
C GLN A 264 12.97 6.63 7.54
N ARG A 265 12.87 5.39 7.08
CA ARG A 265 14.03 4.56 6.76
C ARG A 265 14.78 5.02 5.52
N TYR A 266 14.06 5.53 4.51
CA TYR A 266 14.64 5.77 3.19
C TYR A 266 14.72 7.24 2.80
N ALA A 267 14.16 8.17 3.55
CA ALA A 267 14.31 9.62 3.31
C ALA A 267 15.80 10.02 3.31
N ARG A 268 16.27 10.65 2.22
CA ARG A 268 17.70 10.98 2.03
C ARG A 268 17.91 12.27 1.22
#